data_413439d14f3bd47f545a0d61fc2a2d26
#
_entry.id   413439d14f3bd47f545a0d61fc2a2d26
#
_cell.length_a   1.000
_cell.length_b   1.000
_cell.length_c   1.000
_cell.angle_alpha   90.00
_cell.angle_beta   90.00
_cell.angle_gamma   90.00
#
_symmetry.space_group_name_H-M   'P 1'
#
loop_
_entity.id
_entity.type
_entity.pdbx_description
1 polymer ?
#
loop_
_entity_poly.entity_id
_entity_poly.type
_entity_poly.pdbx_seq_one_letter_code
_entity_poly.pdbx_strand_id
1 'polypeptide(L)'
;MKTKLFAVLVMAGVLLAVSAPLFAHHAEVVYDQTRTITLTGTVTKFLLTNPHGTIHFQVKDEQGQVEDWIAELGPAGGLFRAGWNKETIKPGDQITMTSHPHKEGIHRVRFEKLVVNGKTLRDNVRQD
;
A
#
# COMPACT_ATOMS: atom_id res chain seq x y z
N MET A 1 41.45 17.37 20.83
CA MET A 1 41.13 16.60 19.64
C MET A 1 40.05 15.53 19.88
N LYS A 2 40.19 14.71 20.91
CA LYS A 2 39.22 13.61 21.21
C LYS A 2 37.79 14.09 21.51
N THR A 3 37.64 15.21 22.21
CA THR A 3 36.34 15.82 22.54
C THR A 3 35.61 16.40 21.32
N LYS A 4 36.34 16.99 20.36
CA LYS A 4 35.75 17.53 19.11
C LYS A 4 35.27 16.41 18.20
N LEU A 5 36.02 15.30 18.10
CA LEU A 5 35.63 14.13 17.32
C LEU A 5 34.41 13.43 17.92
N PHE A 6 34.34 13.36 19.26
CA PHE A 6 33.19 12.78 19.95
C PHE A 6 31.91 13.62 19.73
N ALA A 7 32.01 14.95 19.80
CA ALA A 7 30.91 15.86 19.54
C ALA A 7 30.38 15.75 18.08
N VAL A 8 31.27 15.60 17.09
CA VAL A 8 30.90 15.41 15.69
C VAL A 8 30.20 14.08 15.48
N LEU A 9 30.67 13.00 16.12
CA LEU A 9 30.04 11.67 16.02
C LEU A 9 28.64 11.64 16.67
N VAL A 10 28.47 12.31 17.82
CA VAL A 10 27.16 12.43 18.48
C VAL A 10 26.19 13.24 17.63
N MET A 11 26.65 14.35 17.04
CA MET A 11 25.81 15.20 16.19
C MET A 11 25.42 14.49 14.88
N ALA A 12 26.32 13.72 14.28
CA ALA A 12 26.02 12.88 13.12
C ALA A 12 25.02 11.75 13.45
N GLY A 13 25.15 11.14 14.63
CA GLY A 13 24.22 10.12 15.12
C GLY A 13 22.80 10.66 15.36
N VAL A 14 22.69 11.87 15.90
CA VAL A 14 21.39 12.55 16.11
C VAL A 14 20.75 12.93 14.78
N LEU A 15 21.51 13.42 13.80
CA LEU A 15 21.02 13.75 12.47
C LEU A 15 20.50 12.51 11.71
N LEU A 16 21.18 11.35 11.84
CA LEU A 16 20.74 10.08 11.24
C LEU A 16 19.48 9.53 11.92
N ALA A 17 19.31 9.73 13.22
CA ALA A 17 18.14 9.27 13.96
C ALA A 17 16.87 10.09 13.65
N VAL A 18 17.01 11.37 13.29
CA VAL A 18 15.89 12.27 12.98
C VAL A 18 15.39 12.07 11.53
N SER A 19 16.24 11.57 10.63
CA SER A 19 15.88 11.39 9.21
C SER A 19 15.09 10.10 8.89
N ALA A 20 15.05 9.13 9.78
CA ALA A 20 14.39 7.84 9.55
C ALA A 20 12.83 7.88 9.50
N PRO A 21 12.11 8.72 10.27
CA PRO A 21 10.64 8.72 10.23
C PRO A 21 10.02 9.51 9.08
N LEU A 22 10.77 10.35 8.37
CA LEU A 22 10.22 11.22 7.32
C LEU A 22 9.75 10.47 6.07
N PHE A 23 10.31 9.31 5.77
CA PHE A 23 9.92 8.54 4.57
C PHE A 23 8.63 7.73 4.74
N ALA A 24 8.23 7.37 5.97
CA ALA A 24 7.04 6.57 6.23
C ALA A 24 5.74 7.36 6.10
N HIS A 25 5.75 8.68 6.32
CA HIS A 25 4.56 9.53 6.26
C HIS A 25 4.19 10.01 4.85
N HIS A 26 5.10 9.95 3.88
CA HIS A 26 4.82 10.44 2.53
C HIS A 26 3.84 9.58 1.72
N ALA A 27 3.79 8.28 1.96
CA ALA A 27 2.89 7.39 1.23
C ALA A 27 1.40 7.59 1.59
N GLU A 28 1.09 7.97 2.83
CA GLU A 28 -0.30 8.19 3.27
C GLU A 28 -0.84 9.58 2.87
N VAL A 29 0.04 10.55 2.65
CA VAL A 29 -0.34 11.93 2.34
C VAL A 29 -1.00 12.08 0.98
N VAL A 30 -0.69 11.21 0.02
CA VAL A 30 -1.21 11.29 -1.35
C VAL A 30 -2.61 10.70 -1.51
N TYR A 31 -3.09 9.93 -0.54
CA TYR A 31 -4.43 9.36 -0.56
C TYR A 31 -5.39 10.19 0.30
N ASP A 32 -6.63 10.34 -0.19
CA ASP A 32 -7.69 11.06 0.53
C ASP A 32 -8.34 10.16 1.57
N GLN A 33 -7.87 10.25 2.81
CA GLN A 33 -8.37 9.46 3.94
C GLN A 33 -9.80 9.83 4.36
N THR A 34 -10.33 10.94 3.85
CA THR A 34 -11.71 11.37 4.14
C THR A 34 -12.74 10.77 3.18
N ARG A 35 -12.27 10.16 2.08
CA ARG A 35 -13.11 9.53 1.06
C ARG A 35 -12.84 8.04 0.97
N THR A 36 -13.89 7.29 0.83
CA THR A 36 -13.85 5.86 0.54
C THR A 36 -14.59 5.58 -0.76
N ILE A 37 -13.98 4.80 -1.63
CA ILE A 37 -14.61 4.31 -2.87
C ILE A 37 -14.57 2.78 -2.89
N THR A 38 -15.55 2.18 -3.55
CA THR A 38 -15.59 0.73 -3.77
C THR A 38 -15.37 0.46 -5.25
N LEU A 39 -14.38 -0.37 -5.54
CA LEU A 39 -14.03 -0.80 -6.89
C LEU A 39 -14.19 -2.30 -7.01
N THR A 40 -14.82 -2.75 -8.09
CA THR A 40 -14.93 -4.17 -8.45
C THR A 40 -14.21 -4.39 -9.77
N GLY A 41 -13.35 -5.41 -9.82
CA GLY A 41 -12.57 -5.64 -11.02
C GLY A 41 -11.89 -7.01 -11.05
N THR A 42 -11.13 -7.23 -12.11
CA THR A 42 -10.37 -8.45 -12.37
C THR A 42 -8.88 -8.19 -12.20
N VAL A 43 -8.22 -8.99 -11.38
CA VAL A 43 -6.78 -8.90 -11.14
C VAL A 43 -6.00 -9.24 -12.41
N THR A 44 -5.01 -8.40 -12.72
CA THR A 44 -4.05 -8.66 -13.80
C THR A 44 -2.67 -9.00 -13.28
N LYS A 45 -2.29 -8.47 -12.08
CA LYS A 45 -0.99 -8.73 -11.48
C LYS A 45 -1.04 -8.49 -9.97
N PHE A 46 -0.31 -9.32 -9.22
CA PHE A 46 -0.11 -9.14 -7.78
C PHE A 46 1.38 -9.18 -7.45
N LEU A 47 1.86 -8.19 -6.72
CA LEU A 47 3.27 -8.06 -6.33
C LEU A 47 3.38 -7.91 -4.81
N LEU A 48 4.12 -8.83 -4.20
CA LEU A 48 4.57 -8.73 -2.80
C LEU A 48 5.96 -8.12 -2.78
N THR A 49 6.03 -6.80 -2.66
CA THR A 49 7.28 -6.04 -2.75
C THR A 49 7.38 -5.01 -1.62
N ASN A 50 8.56 -4.46 -1.43
CA ASN A 50 8.84 -3.33 -0.57
C ASN A 50 9.11 -2.09 -1.44
N PRO A 51 8.76 -0.87 -0.99
CA PRO A 51 8.15 -0.53 0.30
C PRO A 51 6.68 -0.93 0.43
N HIS A 52 5.99 -1.20 -0.68
CA HIS A 52 4.57 -1.55 -0.72
C HIS A 52 4.28 -2.68 -1.69
N GLY A 53 3.42 -3.63 -1.27
CA GLY A 53 2.79 -4.57 -2.19
C GLY A 53 1.77 -3.85 -3.09
N THR A 54 1.49 -4.38 -4.26
CA THR A 54 0.50 -3.82 -5.19
C THR A 54 -0.36 -4.88 -5.84
N ILE A 55 -1.63 -4.52 -6.05
CA ILE A 55 -2.55 -5.27 -6.90
C ILE A 55 -2.85 -4.40 -8.13
N HIS A 56 -2.59 -4.92 -9.31
CA HIS A 56 -3.02 -4.33 -10.58
C HIS A 56 -4.30 -5.03 -11.00
N PHE A 57 -5.32 -4.28 -11.37
CA PHE A 57 -6.63 -4.83 -11.74
C PHE A 57 -7.36 -3.92 -12.73
N GLN A 58 -8.31 -4.50 -13.44
CA GLN A 58 -9.12 -3.82 -14.42
C GLN A 58 -10.53 -3.65 -13.90
N VAL A 59 -11.03 -2.42 -14.01
CA VAL A 59 -12.41 -2.04 -13.67
C VAL A 59 -13.13 -1.67 -14.95
N LYS A 60 -14.37 -2.11 -15.12
CA LYS A 60 -15.25 -1.59 -16.16
C LYS A 60 -16.03 -0.41 -15.62
N ASP A 61 -15.97 0.71 -16.32
CA ASP A 61 -16.82 1.86 -16.03
C ASP A 61 -18.29 1.63 -16.42
N GLU A 62 -19.14 2.60 -16.14
CA GLU A 62 -20.58 2.54 -16.48
C GLU A 62 -20.85 2.44 -17.98
N GLN A 63 -19.92 2.88 -18.83
CA GLN A 63 -19.97 2.81 -20.29
C GLN A 63 -19.38 1.48 -20.83
N GLY A 64 -18.87 0.60 -19.94
CA GLY A 64 -18.24 -0.67 -20.31
C GLY A 64 -16.79 -0.53 -20.75
N GLN A 65 -16.17 0.66 -20.60
CA GLN A 65 -14.75 0.85 -20.87
C GLN A 65 -13.91 0.28 -19.75
N VAL A 66 -12.78 -0.31 -20.10
CA VAL A 66 -11.84 -0.92 -19.17
C VAL A 66 -10.80 0.10 -18.73
N GLU A 67 -10.69 0.29 -17.44
CA GLU A 67 -9.70 1.14 -16.80
C GLU A 67 -8.71 0.31 -15.99
N ASP A 68 -7.42 0.58 -16.15
CA ASP A 68 -6.37 -0.03 -15.35
C ASP A 68 -6.20 0.71 -14.02
N TRP A 69 -6.27 -0.04 -12.93
CA TRP A 69 -6.14 0.48 -11.57
C TRP A 69 -5.00 -0.20 -10.82
N ILE A 70 -4.40 0.53 -9.87
CA ILE A 70 -3.38 0.01 -8.96
C ILE A 70 -3.83 0.25 -7.52
N ALA A 71 -3.92 -0.82 -6.76
CA ALA A 71 -4.10 -0.74 -5.31
C ALA A 71 -2.77 -0.91 -4.60
N GLU A 72 -2.47 0.01 -3.70
CA GLU A 72 -1.29 -0.03 -2.84
C GLU A 72 -1.65 -0.72 -1.51
N LEU A 73 -0.84 -1.69 -1.13
CA LEU A 73 -0.95 -2.47 0.09
C LEU A 73 0.15 -2.08 1.09
N GLY A 74 0.18 -2.76 2.22
CA GLY A 74 1.30 -2.69 3.15
C GLY A 74 2.61 -3.30 2.59
N PRO A 75 3.72 -3.19 3.33
CA PRO A 75 4.98 -3.79 2.95
C PRO A 75 4.92 -5.32 2.97
N ALA A 76 5.71 -5.97 2.12
CA ALA A 76 5.72 -7.42 1.95
C ALA A 76 5.84 -8.20 3.27
N GLY A 77 6.72 -7.76 4.17
CA GLY A 77 6.91 -8.42 5.47
C GLY A 77 5.66 -8.40 6.36
N GLY A 78 4.89 -7.31 6.33
CA GLY A 78 3.61 -7.21 7.04
C GLY A 78 2.57 -8.16 6.44
N LEU A 79 2.46 -8.19 5.14
CA LEU A 79 1.54 -9.09 4.43
C LEU A 79 1.88 -10.57 4.68
N PHE A 80 3.17 -10.94 4.67
CA PHE A 80 3.59 -12.30 5.04
C PHE A 80 3.19 -12.67 6.47
N ARG A 81 3.35 -11.78 7.44
CA ARG A 81 2.90 -12.03 8.82
C ARG A 81 1.39 -12.16 8.93
N ALA A 82 0.63 -11.49 8.06
CA ALA A 82 -0.82 -11.63 7.94
C ALA A 82 -1.27 -12.90 7.19
N GLY A 83 -0.32 -13.73 6.78
CA GLY A 83 -0.58 -15.00 6.08
C GLY A 83 -0.68 -14.89 4.55
N TRP A 84 -0.35 -13.72 3.98
CA TRP A 84 -0.35 -13.55 2.53
C TRP A 84 0.92 -14.15 1.91
N ASN A 85 0.77 -14.70 0.72
CA ASN A 85 1.86 -15.19 -0.11
C ASN A 85 1.57 -14.92 -1.59
N LYS A 86 2.45 -15.31 -2.48
CA LYS A 86 2.32 -15.09 -3.93
C LYS A 86 1.06 -15.72 -4.54
N GLU A 87 0.50 -16.74 -3.88
CA GLU A 87 -0.68 -17.46 -4.32
C GLU A 87 -1.98 -16.91 -3.72
N THR A 88 -1.90 -15.92 -2.83
CA THR A 88 -3.06 -15.34 -2.15
C THR A 88 -4.01 -14.66 -3.13
N ILE A 89 -3.45 -14.00 -4.14
CA ILE A 89 -4.19 -13.34 -5.22
C ILE A 89 -3.51 -13.70 -6.54
N LYS A 90 -4.31 -14.05 -7.53
CA LYS A 90 -3.83 -14.48 -8.86
C LYS A 90 -4.44 -13.65 -9.98
N PRO A 91 -3.76 -13.51 -11.12
CA PRO A 91 -4.37 -12.98 -12.33
C PRO A 91 -5.67 -13.74 -12.65
N GLY A 92 -6.73 -13.01 -12.99
CA GLY A 92 -8.07 -13.55 -13.25
C GLY A 92 -9.00 -13.57 -12.04
N ASP A 93 -8.49 -13.38 -10.81
CA ASP A 93 -9.35 -13.29 -9.62
C ASP A 93 -10.26 -12.07 -9.69
N GLN A 94 -11.50 -12.26 -9.24
CA GLN A 94 -12.47 -11.17 -9.09
C GLN A 94 -12.32 -10.56 -7.71
N ILE A 95 -12.12 -9.24 -7.68
CA ILE A 95 -11.98 -8.51 -6.42
C ILE A 95 -13.04 -7.42 -6.28
N THR A 96 -13.44 -7.21 -5.03
CA THR A 96 -14.16 -6.01 -4.60
C THR A 96 -13.36 -5.36 -3.49
N MET A 97 -12.98 -4.13 -3.70
CA MET A 97 -12.08 -3.40 -2.82
C MET A 97 -12.73 -2.11 -2.33
N THR A 98 -12.73 -1.92 -1.00
CA THR A 98 -12.97 -0.62 -0.38
C THR A 98 -11.62 0.05 -0.15
N SER A 99 -11.48 1.31 -0.56
CA SER A 99 -10.18 1.96 -0.65
C SER A 99 -10.28 3.48 -0.62
N HIS A 100 -9.16 4.13 -0.30
CA HIS A 100 -9.00 5.58 -0.34
C HIS A 100 -8.41 6.01 -1.70
N PRO A 101 -9.06 6.91 -2.44
CA PRO A 101 -8.59 7.34 -3.76
C PRO A 101 -7.38 8.27 -3.64
N HIS A 102 -6.57 8.29 -4.69
CA HIS A 102 -5.49 9.26 -4.83
C HIS A 102 -6.06 10.68 -4.98
N LYS A 103 -5.48 11.66 -4.28
CA LYS A 103 -5.94 13.06 -4.26
C LYS A 103 -5.93 13.72 -5.64
N GLU A 104 -5.03 13.32 -6.51
CA GLU A 104 -4.91 13.83 -7.87
C GLU A 104 -5.85 13.17 -8.87
N GLY A 105 -6.70 12.24 -8.43
CA GLY A 105 -7.69 11.57 -9.29
C GLY A 105 -7.12 10.55 -10.28
N ILE A 106 -5.85 10.16 -10.15
CA ILE A 106 -5.29 9.06 -10.92
C ILE A 106 -5.87 7.72 -10.47
N HIS A 107 -5.86 6.70 -11.32
CA HIS A 107 -6.40 5.36 -11.04
C HIS A 107 -5.50 4.59 -10.07
N ARG A 108 -5.31 5.16 -8.89
CA ARG A 108 -4.52 4.61 -7.81
C ARG A 108 -5.25 4.75 -6.48
N VAL A 109 -5.25 3.70 -5.69
CA VAL A 109 -5.98 3.65 -4.43
C VAL A 109 -5.11 3.04 -3.32
N ARG A 110 -5.39 3.45 -2.09
CA ARG A 110 -4.88 2.78 -0.89
C ARG A 110 -5.94 1.79 -0.40
N PHE A 111 -5.56 0.55 -0.28
CA PHE A 111 -6.40 -0.53 0.20
C PHE A 111 -6.86 -0.33 1.65
N GLU A 112 -8.14 -0.59 1.91
CA GLU A 112 -8.74 -0.66 3.25
C GLU A 112 -9.32 -2.05 3.52
N LYS A 113 -10.17 -2.55 2.64
CA LYS A 113 -10.82 -3.86 2.73
C LYS A 113 -10.86 -4.52 1.37
N LEU A 114 -10.58 -5.80 1.34
CA LEU A 114 -10.54 -6.59 0.11
C LEU A 114 -11.37 -7.86 0.23
N VAL A 115 -12.19 -8.11 -0.77
CA VAL A 115 -12.87 -9.39 -1.00
C VAL A 115 -12.31 -9.99 -2.29
N VAL A 116 -11.84 -11.23 -2.25
CA VAL A 116 -11.31 -11.98 -3.40
C VAL A 116 -12.16 -13.21 -3.61
N ASN A 117 -12.77 -13.33 -4.79
CA ASN A 117 -13.66 -14.47 -5.13
C ASN A 117 -14.69 -14.77 -4.01
N GLY A 118 -15.27 -13.72 -3.41
CA GLY A 118 -16.24 -13.83 -2.34
C GLY A 118 -15.67 -14.02 -0.92
N LYS A 119 -14.35 -14.17 -0.76
CA LYS A 119 -13.68 -14.32 0.55
C LYS A 119 -13.02 -13.00 0.98
N THR A 120 -13.37 -12.52 2.17
CA THR A 120 -12.73 -11.33 2.75
C THR A 120 -11.31 -11.63 3.20
N LEU A 121 -10.34 -10.87 2.67
CA LEU A 121 -8.98 -10.84 3.15
C LEU A 121 -8.81 -9.65 4.09
N ARG A 122 -8.26 -9.91 5.26
CA ARG A 122 -7.97 -8.87 6.26
C ARG A 122 -6.50 -8.50 6.17
N ASP A 123 -6.26 -7.21 6.16
CA ASP A 123 -4.95 -6.67 6.49
C ASP A 123 -4.83 -6.63 8.02
N ASN A 124 -4.24 -7.65 8.61
CA ASN A 124 -3.98 -7.68 10.07
C ASN A 124 -2.78 -6.79 10.45
N VAL A 125 -2.42 -5.82 9.65
CA VAL A 125 -1.28 -4.92 9.90
C VAL A 125 -1.69 -3.70 10.72
N ARG A 126 -2.93 -3.58 11.16
CA ARG A 126 -3.24 -2.64 12.26
C ARG A 126 -2.86 -3.31 13.56
N GLN A 127 -1.71 -2.95 14.04
CA GLN A 127 -1.42 -3.03 15.46
C GLN A 127 -2.20 -1.91 16.13
N ASP A 128 -3.17 -2.31 16.95
CA ASP A 128 -3.77 -1.42 17.94
C ASP A 128 -2.69 -0.93 18.92
#